data_ddf53c2b58aa0897043d4707a0cc3d18
#
_entry.id   ddf53c2b58aa0897043d4707a0cc3d18
#
_cell.length_a   1.000
_cell.length_b   1.000
_cell.length_c   1.000
_cell.angle_alpha   90.00
_cell.angle_beta   90.00
_cell.angle_gamma   90.00
#
_symmetry.space_group_name_H-M   'P 1'
#
loop_
_entity.id
_entity.type
_entity.pdbx_description
1 polymer ?
#
loop_
_entity_poly.entity_id
_entity_poly.type
_entity_poly.pdbx_seq_one_letter_code
_entity_poly.pdbx_strand_id
1 'polypeptide(L)'
;MPAHSSNPGGASRVRRRALLGAAVLVVLVALAGLLAFLTRDARGPSTPAPHSSSATPRPSGAAPSASPPPQENHRALPRPPKTHDPIVYGKAAAAALWSYDTRAYSQQALLSALRGWMTGEKKYVDTASVAKLVPSPALWKQMADNGQRAKGVVNEGHFPDSFTRALQDDPGAITQTYLYAVTVSGKQSIAWKGSPAGGAESRVTTLAVQCRPSSPCTLAGVLPAVAP
;
A
#
# COMPACT_ATOMS: atom_id res chain seq x y z
N MET A 1 -23.72 -22.55 60.31
CA MET A 1 -22.57 -23.08 59.55
C MET A 1 -23.05 -23.49 58.18
N PRO A 2 -22.76 -22.74 57.12
CA PRO A 2 -23.09 -23.16 55.75
C PRO A 2 -21.88 -23.85 55.10
N ALA A 3 -22.15 -25.00 54.48
CA ALA A 3 -21.20 -25.85 53.79
C ALA A 3 -20.80 -25.26 52.43
N HIS A 4 -19.49 -25.18 52.16
CA HIS A 4 -18.94 -24.82 50.84
C HIS A 4 -19.06 -26.03 49.90
N SER A 5 -19.85 -25.85 48.84
CA SER A 5 -19.90 -26.79 47.71
C SER A 5 -18.82 -26.44 46.68
N SER A 6 -17.77 -27.24 46.60
CA SER A 6 -16.70 -27.13 45.57
C SER A 6 -17.18 -27.77 44.28
N ASN A 7 -17.24 -27.00 43.20
CA ASN A 7 -17.63 -27.45 41.87
C ASN A 7 -16.39 -27.79 41.01
N PRO A 8 -16.10 -29.12 40.72
CA PRO A 8 -14.86 -29.50 39.99
C PRO A 8 -15.06 -29.68 38.46
N GLY A 9 -15.90 -28.86 37.83
CA GLY A 9 -16.30 -29.04 36.41
C GLY A 9 -15.55 -28.21 35.34
N GLY A 10 -14.64 -27.30 35.70
CA GLY A 10 -14.07 -26.31 34.75
C GLY A 10 -12.79 -26.72 34.00
N ALA A 11 -11.99 -27.62 34.56
CA ALA A 11 -10.62 -27.86 34.07
C ALA A 11 -10.50 -28.74 32.79
N SER A 12 -11.50 -29.56 32.51
CA SER A 12 -11.43 -30.49 31.34
C SER A 12 -11.71 -29.86 29.99
N ARG A 13 -12.52 -28.81 29.93
CA ARG A 13 -12.88 -28.12 28.67
C ARG A 13 -11.73 -27.22 28.17
N VAL A 14 -10.97 -26.60 29.06
CA VAL A 14 -9.83 -25.76 28.71
C VAL A 14 -8.68 -26.62 28.17
N ARG A 15 -8.40 -27.77 28.78
CA ARG A 15 -7.37 -28.72 28.30
C ARG A 15 -7.70 -29.30 26.91
N ARG A 16 -8.96 -29.65 26.63
CA ARG A 16 -9.38 -30.14 25.30
C ARG A 16 -9.23 -29.06 24.22
N ARG A 17 -9.55 -27.81 24.51
CA ARG A 17 -9.38 -26.69 23.56
C ARG A 17 -7.89 -26.38 23.31
N ALA A 18 -7.05 -26.46 24.32
CA ALA A 18 -5.60 -26.29 24.17
C ALA A 18 -4.97 -27.42 23.34
N LEU A 19 -5.39 -28.67 23.52
CA LEU A 19 -4.90 -29.81 22.73
C LEU A 19 -5.36 -29.76 21.28
N LEU A 20 -6.60 -29.31 20.99
CA LEU A 20 -7.09 -29.12 19.63
C LEU A 20 -6.34 -27.97 18.91
N GLY A 21 -6.05 -26.88 19.62
CA GLY A 21 -5.26 -25.77 19.08
C GLY A 21 -3.82 -26.17 18.72
N ALA A 22 -3.18 -26.97 19.58
CA ALA A 22 -1.83 -27.49 19.31
C ALA A 22 -1.78 -28.45 18.11
N ALA A 23 -2.80 -29.32 17.97
CA ALA A 23 -2.88 -30.25 16.83
C ALA A 23 -3.05 -29.51 15.49
N VAL A 24 -3.88 -28.46 15.45
CA VAL A 24 -4.07 -27.64 14.24
C VAL A 24 -2.78 -26.90 13.85
N LEU A 25 -2.04 -26.39 14.84
CA LEU A 25 -0.76 -25.70 14.59
C LEU A 25 0.28 -26.65 13.96
N VAL A 26 0.40 -27.89 14.49
CA VAL A 26 1.33 -28.90 13.95
C VAL A 26 0.98 -29.26 12.51
N VAL A 27 -0.30 -29.41 12.18
CA VAL A 27 -0.74 -29.71 10.81
C VAL A 27 -0.43 -28.57 9.85
N LEU A 28 -0.63 -27.32 10.27
CA LEU A 28 -0.31 -26.16 9.44
C LEU A 28 1.20 -26.02 9.18
N VAL A 29 2.04 -26.28 10.18
CA VAL A 29 3.51 -26.26 10.01
C VAL A 29 3.96 -27.41 9.08
N ALA A 30 3.38 -28.58 9.19
CA ALA A 30 3.69 -29.70 8.31
C ALA A 30 3.27 -29.45 6.84
N LEU A 31 2.11 -28.84 6.62
CA LEU A 31 1.65 -28.44 5.29
C LEU A 31 2.54 -27.35 4.66
N ALA A 32 2.96 -26.35 5.45
CA ALA A 32 3.87 -25.33 4.99
C ALA A 32 5.25 -25.89 4.62
N GLY A 33 5.76 -26.84 5.40
CA GLY A 33 7.02 -27.55 5.12
C GLY A 33 6.94 -28.40 3.84
N LEU A 34 5.83 -29.09 3.61
CA LEU A 34 5.60 -29.90 2.41
C LEU A 34 5.53 -29.03 1.14
N LEU A 35 4.83 -27.89 1.20
CA LEU A 35 4.77 -26.94 0.09
C LEU A 35 6.16 -26.36 -0.24
N ALA A 36 6.96 -26.03 0.77
CA ALA A 36 8.33 -25.54 0.56
C ALA A 36 9.24 -26.61 -0.04
N PHE A 37 9.04 -27.88 0.30
CA PHE A 37 9.79 -29.01 -0.25
C PHE A 37 9.43 -29.26 -1.73
N LEU A 38 8.14 -29.24 -2.08
CA LEU A 38 7.66 -29.46 -3.46
C LEU A 38 8.07 -28.33 -4.42
N THR A 39 8.27 -27.11 -3.92
CA THR A 39 8.72 -25.96 -4.74
C THR A 39 10.24 -25.89 -4.91
N ARG A 40 11.00 -26.69 -4.15
CA ARG A 40 12.46 -26.70 -4.21
C ARG A 40 13.02 -27.49 -5.40
N ASP A 41 12.28 -28.46 -5.89
CA ASP A 41 12.70 -29.32 -7.01
C ASP A 41 12.48 -28.70 -8.40
N ALA A 42 11.86 -27.50 -8.49
CA ALA A 42 11.61 -26.81 -9.76
C ALA A 42 12.72 -25.84 -10.20
N ARG A 43 13.85 -25.75 -9.47
CA ARG A 43 15.03 -24.96 -9.86
C ARG A 43 16.22 -25.85 -10.20
N GLY A 44 16.21 -26.38 -11.42
CA GLY A 44 17.37 -27.00 -12.02
C GLY A 44 18.46 -25.95 -12.31
N PRO A 45 19.77 -26.31 -12.23
CA PRO A 45 20.87 -25.39 -12.49
C PRO A 45 20.98 -25.10 -13.99
N SER A 46 20.83 -23.85 -14.39
CA SER A 46 21.10 -23.40 -15.74
C SER A 46 22.60 -23.19 -15.93
N THR A 47 23.20 -24.02 -16.72
CA THR A 47 24.58 -23.94 -17.19
C THR A 47 24.71 -22.82 -18.26
N PRO A 48 25.69 -21.91 -18.19
CA PRO A 48 25.94 -20.95 -19.26
C PRO A 48 26.66 -21.63 -20.41
N ALA A 49 26.14 -21.57 -21.62
CA ALA A 49 26.86 -21.91 -22.86
C ALA A 49 27.57 -20.67 -23.42
N PRO A 50 28.81 -20.80 -23.93
CA PRO A 50 29.54 -19.70 -24.53
C PRO A 50 29.15 -19.56 -26.00
N HIS A 51 28.70 -18.39 -26.42
CA HIS A 51 28.64 -18.02 -27.83
C HIS A 51 29.59 -16.89 -28.13
N SER A 52 30.72 -17.24 -28.69
CA SER A 52 31.57 -16.36 -29.50
C SER A 52 30.89 -16.14 -30.85
N SER A 53 30.61 -14.90 -31.21
CA SER A 53 30.48 -14.50 -32.62
C SER A 53 30.93 -13.05 -32.77
N SER A 54 32.05 -12.90 -33.41
CA SER A 54 32.57 -11.66 -33.95
C SER A 54 31.62 -11.10 -35.01
N ALA A 55 31.26 -9.84 -34.90
CA ALA A 55 30.68 -9.07 -36.00
C ALA A 55 31.20 -7.62 -35.94
N THR A 56 31.72 -7.22 -37.04
CA THR A 56 32.36 -6.00 -37.53
C THR A 56 31.56 -4.71 -37.16
N PRO A 57 32.25 -3.60 -36.86
CA PRO A 57 31.57 -2.33 -36.52
C PRO A 57 31.09 -1.60 -37.79
N ARG A 58 29.84 -1.18 -37.78
CA ARG A 58 29.23 -0.25 -38.73
C ARG A 58 28.97 1.09 -38.01
N PRO A 59 29.33 2.25 -38.60
CA PRO A 59 29.30 3.52 -37.93
C PRO A 59 27.86 4.09 -37.78
N SER A 60 27.59 4.45 -36.59
CA SER A 60 26.81 5.56 -36.03
C SER A 60 25.77 6.28 -36.88
N GLY A 61 24.52 6.08 -36.46
CA GLY A 61 23.53 7.16 -36.43
C GLY A 61 23.40 7.64 -35.00
N ALA A 62 23.54 8.93 -34.74
CA ALA A 62 23.35 9.52 -33.43
C ALA A 62 21.85 9.35 -33.02
N ALA A 63 21.59 8.52 -32.00
CA ALA A 63 20.30 8.46 -31.36
C ALA A 63 20.09 9.76 -30.55
N PRO A 64 18.88 10.36 -30.58
CA PRO A 64 18.59 11.49 -29.72
C PRO A 64 18.71 11.03 -28.26
N SER A 65 19.53 11.76 -27.49
CA SER A 65 19.68 11.57 -26.05
C SER A 65 18.30 11.64 -25.40
N ALA A 66 17.81 10.49 -24.98
CA ALA A 66 16.66 10.45 -24.07
C ALA A 66 17.06 11.18 -22.79
N SER A 67 16.40 12.27 -22.48
CA SER A 67 16.55 12.96 -21.21
C SER A 67 16.36 11.95 -20.07
N PRO A 68 17.27 11.94 -19.06
CA PRO A 68 17.10 11.06 -17.91
C PRO A 68 15.73 11.33 -17.27
N PRO A 69 15.02 10.29 -16.81
CA PRO A 69 13.76 10.50 -16.10
C PRO A 69 14.02 11.42 -14.91
N PRO A 70 13.06 12.33 -14.55
CA PRO A 70 13.22 13.24 -13.44
C PRO A 70 13.61 12.43 -12.20
N GLN A 71 14.75 12.76 -11.60
CA GLN A 71 15.14 12.18 -10.31
C GLN A 71 14.11 12.64 -9.30
N GLU A 72 13.19 11.75 -8.95
CA GLU A 72 12.24 11.98 -7.88
C GLU A 72 13.01 12.25 -6.59
N ASN A 73 12.91 13.47 -6.12
CA ASN A 73 13.59 13.93 -4.92
C ASN A 73 12.89 13.31 -3.70
N HIS A 74 13.23 12.07 -3.36
CA HIS A 74 12.62 11.27 -2.28
C HIS A 74 12.68 11.92 -0.90
N ARG A 75 13.36 13.07 -0.79
CA ARG A 75 13.42 13.91 0.42
C ARG A 75 12.37 15.02 0.45
N ALA A 76 11.68 15.25 -0.65
CA ALA A 76 10.63 16.27 -0.70
C ALA A 76 9.30 15.72 -0.20
N LEU A 77 8.55 16.57 0.51
CA LEU A 77 7.17 16.26 0.89
C LEU A 77 6.30 16.09 -0.37
N PRO A 78 5.36 15.14 -0.37
CA PRO A 78 4.52 14.86 -1.54
C PRO A 78 3.61 16.06 -1.86
N ARG A 79 3.47 16.36 -3.15
CA ARG A 79 2.59 17.43 -3.65
C ARG A 79 1.55 16.85 -4.60
N PRO A 80 0.28 17.36 -4.56
CA PRO A 80 -0.77 16.89 -5.44
C PRO A 80 -0.50 17.27 -6.90
N PRO A 81 -0.75 16.37 -7.86
CA PRO A 81 -0.69 16.69 -9.27
C PRO A 81 -1.88 17.56 -9.68
N LYS A 82 -1.67 18.43 -10.66
CA LYS A 82 -2.75 19.21 -11.29
C LYS A 82 -3.34 18.38 -12.43
N THR A 83 -4.31 17.52 -12.13
CA THR A 83 -5.00 16.67 -13.11
C THR A 83 -6.50 16.71 -12.91
N HIS A 84 -7.27 16.44 -13.96
CA HIS A 84 -8.72 16.25 -13.94
C HIS A 84 -9.11 14.77 -14.09
N ASP A 85 -8.13 13.88 -14.16
CA ASP A 85 -8.34 12.43 -14.22
C ASP A 85 -8.31 11.84 -12.81
N PRO A 86 -9.43 11.26 -12.32
CA PRO A 86 -9.52 10.68 -10.98
C PRO A 86 -8.58 9.48 -10.79
N ILE A 87 -8.31 8.67 -11.83
CA ILE A 87 -7.43 7.52 -11.73
C ILE A 87 -5.97 7.98 -11.62
N VAL A 88 -5.55 8.93 -12.45
CA VAL A 88 -4.20 9.52 -12.38
C VAL A 88 -3.98 10.17 -11.01
N TYR A 89 -4.97 10.92 -10.51
CA TYR A 89 -4.90 11.52 -9.18
C TYR A 89 -4.84 10.47 -8.07
N GLY A 90 -5.71 9.46 -8.13
CA GLY A 90 -5.76 8.37 -7.15
C GLY A 90 -4.45 7.60 -7.05
N LYS A 91 -3.83 7.31 -8.20
CA LYS A 91 -2.50 6.67 -8.24
C LYS A 91 -1.43 7.53 -7.56
N ALA A 92 -1.39 8.82 -7.86
CA ALA A 92 -0.44 9.74 -7.22
C ALA A 92 -0.70 9.87 -5.71
N ALA A 93 -1.96 9.95 -5.29
CA ALA A 93 -2.34 10.04 -3.88
C ALA A 93 -1.96 8.76 -3.12
N ALA A 94 -2.20 7.56 -3.68
CA ALA A 94 -1.78 6.30 -3.08
C ALA A 94 -0.26 6.21 -2.93
N ALA A 95 0.51 6.60 -3.95
CA ALA A 95 1.97 6.65 -3.88
C ALA A 95 2.44 7.59 -2.76
N ALA A 96 1.79 8.76 -2.60
CA ALA A 96 2.09 9.71 -1.54
C ALA A 96 1.77 9.15 -0.14
N LEU A 97 0.60 8.50 0.02
CA LEU A 97 0.16 7.90 1.28
C LEU A 97 1.04 6.73 1.72
N TRP A 98 1.62 5.98 0.77
CA TRP A 98 2.51 4.85 1.04
C TRP A 98 3.97 5.24 1.19
N SER A 99 4.31 6.52 0.99
CA SER A 99 5.70 7.01 1.03
C SER A 99 5.95 7.90 2.23
N TYR A 100 7.09 7.68 2.91
CA TYR A 100 7.60 8.55 3.95
C TYR A 100 9.12 8.41 4.09
N ASP A 101 9.76 9.46 4.62
CA ASP A 101 11.18 9.41 5.02
C ASP A 101 11.36 10.11 6.36
N THR A 102 11.51 9.31 7.43
CA THR A 102 11.66 9.83 8.80
C THR A 102 12.96 10.61 9.03
N ARG A 103 13.91 10.53 8.08
CA ARG A 103 15.19 11.25 8.13
C ARG A 103 15.09 12.65 7.50
N ALA A 104 14.06 12.86 6.66
CA ALA A 104 13.92 14.07 5.87
C ALA A 104 12.94 15.08 6.48
N TYR A 105 11.89 14.58 7.16
CA TYR A 105 10.85 15.44 7.71
C TYR A 105 10.14 14.81 8.93
N SER A 106 9.42 15.63 9.67
CA SER A 106 8.64 15.18 10.82
C SER A 106 7.30 14.57 10.40
N GLN A 107 6.70 13.76 11.29
CA GLN A 107 5.35 13.23 11.13
C GLN A 107 4.32 14.34 10.88
N GLN A 108 4.42 15.44 11.62
CA GLN A 108 3.51 16.58 11.48
C GLN A 108 3.66 17.29 10.12
N ALA A 109 4.89 17.38 9.59
CA ALA A 109 5.14 17.93 8.27
C ALA A 109 4.50 17.06 7.17
N LEU A 110 4.60 15.71 7.29
CA LEU A 110 3.93 14.79 6.38
C LEU A 110 2.41 14.95 6.44
N LEU A 111 1.81 14.94 7.63
CA LEU A 111 0.37 15.16 7.82
C LEU A 111 -0.10 16.50 7.23
N SER A 112 0.67 17.57 7.42
CA SER A 112 0.37 18.87 6.84
C SER A 112 0.41 18.84 5.32
N ALA A 113 1.43 18.20 4.74
CA ALA A 113 1.53 18.01 3.29
C ALA A 113 0.35 17.21 2.73
N LEU A 114 -0.02 16.10 3.37
CA LEU A 114 -1.16 15.26 2.96
C LEU A 114 -2.51 15.99 3.07
N ARG A 115 -2.66 16.92 4.02
CA ARG A 115 -3.84 17.80 4.06
C ARG A 115 -3.94 18.69 2.83
N GLY A 116 -2.82 19.08 2.23
CA GLY A 116 -2.78 19.83 0.97
C GLY A 116 -3.31 19.07 -0.25
N TRP A 117 -3.48 17.75 -0.13
CA TRP A 117 -4.13 16.92 -1.16
C TRP A 117 -5.65 16.93 -1.03
N MET A 118 -6.17 17.28 0.16
CA MET A 118 -7.58 17.10 0.49
C MET A 118 -8.45 18.19 -0.13
N THR A 119 -9.72 17.82 -0.39
CA THR A 119 -10.72 18.77 -0.83
C THR A 119 -10.99 19.82 0.26
N GLY A 120 -11.23 21.06 -0.16
CA GLY A 120 -11.68 22.13 0.74
C GLY A 120 -13.15 22.04 1.13
N GLU A 121 -13.91 21.12 0.54
CA GLU A 121 -15.35 20.98 0.81
C GLU A 121 -15.59 20.18 2.09
N LYS A 122 -15.93 20.87 3.17
CA LYS A 122 -16.16 20.29 4.50
C LYS A 122 -17.16 19.12 4.53
N LYS A 123 -18.11 19.11 3.60
CA LYS A 123 -19.13 18.06 3.50
C LYS A 123 -18.53 16.70 3.10
N TYR A 124 -17.42 16.69 2.36
CA TYR A 124 -16.86 15.48 1.75
C TYR A 124 -15.48 15.11 2.29
N VAL A 125 -14.79 16.03 2.99
CA VAL A 125 -13.45 15.82 3.50
C VAL A 125 -13.46 14.89 4.73
N ASP A 126 -12.72 13.77 4.62
CA ASP A 126 -12.44 12.87 5.75
C ASP A 126 -10.93 12.85 6.04
N THR A 127 -10.49 13.84 6.79
CA THR A 127 -9.08 13.94 7.22
C THR A 127 -8.67 12.82 8.17
N ALA A 128 -9.64 12.24 8.90
CA ALA A 128 -9.36 11.20 9.87
C ALA A 128 -8.95 9.89 9.18
N SER A 129 -9.56 9.54 8.04
CA SER A 129 -9.18 8.35 7.27
C SER A 129 -7.74 8.42 6.76
N VAL A 130 -7.30 9.60 6.31
CA VAL A 130 -5.91 9.85 5.88
C VAL A 130 -4.94 9.82 7.07
N ALA A 131 -5.30 10.45 8.18
CA ALA A 131 -4.45 10.48 9.37
C ALA A 131 -4.20 9.09 9.97
N LYS A 132 -5.16 8.17 9.87
CA LYS A 132 -5.01 6.76 10.31
C LYS A 132 -3.94 5.98 9.55
N LEU A 133 -3.59 6.39 8.34
CA LEU A 133 -2.53 5.76 7.55
C LEU A 133 -1.13 6.25 7.91
N VAL A 134 -1.02 7.37 8.62
CA VAL A 134 0.26 7.91 9.07
C VAL A 134 0.56 7.37 10.47
N PRO A 135 1.76 6.83 10.73
CA PRO A 135 2.15 6.33 12.04
C PRO A 135 1.94 7.37 13.15
N SER A 136 1.57 6.92 14.36
CA SER A 136 1.44 7.79 15.52
C SER A 136 2.76 8.52 15.85
N PRO A 137 2.74 9.65 16.56
CA PRO A 137 3.98 10.37 16.92
C PRO A 137 5.00 9.50 17.67
N ALA A 138 4.54 8.61 18.57
CA ALA A 138 5.41 7.70 19.30
C ALA A 138 6.08 6.68 18.36
N LEU A 139 5.30 6.06 17.45
CA LEU A 139 5.83 5.13 16.45
C LEU A 139 6.75 5.86 15.47
N TRP A 140 6.40 7.07 15.02
CA TRP A 140 7.25 7.87 14.15
C TRP A 140 8.62 8.12 14.76
N LYS A 141 8.69 8.42 16.08
CA LYS A 141 9.96 8.60 16.76
C LYS A 141 10.82 7.34 16.70
N GLN A 142 10.25 6.17 16.99
CA GLN A 142 10.96 4.88 16.92
C GLN A 142 11.46 4.59 15.50
N MET A 143 10.65 4.89 14.50
CA MET A 143 11.01 4.75 13.08
C MET A 143 12.16 5.70 12.70
N ALA A 144 12.14 6.94 13.23
CA ALA A 144 13.18 7.94 12.99
C ALA A 144 14.52 7.54 13.64
N ASP A 145 14.51 7.00 14.85
CA ASP A 145 15.71 6.49 15.54
C ASP A 145 16.40 5.40 14.67
N ASN A 146 15.61 4.60 13.96
CA ASN A 146 16.07 3.59 12.99
C ASN A 146 16.33 4.14 11.56
N GLY A 147 16.06 5.41 11.30
CA GLY A 147 16.18 6.02 9.98
C GLY A 147 15.31 5.33 8.92
N GLN A 148 14.10 4.93 9.33
CA GLN A 148 13.17 4.19 8.47
C GLN A 148 12.58 5.10 7.38
N ARG A 149 12.47 4.52 6.19
CA ARG A 149 11.84 5.16 5.03
C ARG A 149 11.01 4.16 4.27
N ALA A 150 9.96 4.63 3.61
CA ALA A 150 9.15 3.84 2.71
C ALA A 150 8.96 4.55 1.38
N LYS A 151 8.86 3.75 0.31
CA LYS A 151 8.54 4.20 -1.04
C LYS A 151 7.35 3.40 -1.58
N GLY A 152 6.26 4.10 -1.90
CA GLY A 152 5.12 3.54 -2.61
C GLY A 152 5.37 3.53 -4.13
N VAL A 153 5.13 2.39 -4.76
CA VAL A 153 5.13 2.24 -6.22
C VAL A 153 3.77 1.70 -6.62
N VAL A 154 3.05 2.49 -7.39
CA VAL A 154 1.71 2.13 -7.87
C VAL A 154 1.81 1.41 -9.21
N ASN A 155 1.16 0.27 -9.31
CA ASN A 155 1.06 -0.51 -10.55
C ASN A 155 -0.22 -0.12 -11.30
N GLU A 156 -1.38 -0.24 -10.64
CA GLU A 156 -2.68 -0.13 -11.27
C GLU A 156 -3.61 0.79 -10.47
N GLY A 157 -4.58 1.41 -11.19
CA GLY A 157 -5.68 2.15 -10.60
C GLY A 157 -6.92 1.95 -11.49
N HIS A 158 -8.08 1.69 -10.86
CA HIS A 158 -9.34 1.48 -11.56
C HIS A 158 -10.53 1.90 -10.69
N PHE A 159 -11.69 2.04 -11.30
CA PHE A 159 -12.95 2.17 -10.56
C PHE A 159 -13.40 0.79 -10.08
N PRO A 160 -13.69 0.57 -8.79
CA PRO A 160 -14.17 -0.71 -8.32
C PRO A 160 -15.56 -1.05 -8.92
N ASP A 161 -15.84 -2.34 -9.12
CA ASP A 161 -17.07 -2.80 -9.73
C ASP A 161 -18.33 -2.33 -8.97
N SER A 162 -18.26 -2.25 -7.65
CA SER A 162 -19.36 -1.73 -6.83
C SER A 162 -19.68 -0.27 -7.16
N PHE A 163 -18.65 0.56 -7.41
CA PHE A 163 -18.82 1.94 -7.82
C PHE A 163 -19.39 2.03 -9.23
N THR A 164 -18.88 1.23 -10.16
CA THR A 164 -19.36 1.18 -11.54
C THR A 164 -20.83 0.77 -11.61
N ARG A 165 -21.25 -0.22 -10.81
CA ARG A 165 -22.65 -0.61 -10.70
C ARG A 165 -23.53 0.50 -10.12
N ALA A 166 -23.09 1.15 -9.03
CA ALA A 166 -23.83 2.26 -8.44
C ALA A 166 -24.03 3.41 -9.42
N LEU A 167 -23.09 3.65 -10.34
CA LEU A 167 -23.23 4.64 -11.41
C LEU A 167 -24.23 4.23 -12.49
N GLN A 168 -24.34 2.93 -12.78
CA GLN A 168 -25.34 2.42 -13.71
C GLN A 168 -26.75 2.56 -13.13
N ASP A 169 -26.89 2.37 -11.81
CA ASP A 169 -28.17 2.50 -11.11
C ASP A 169 -28.60 3.97 -10.96
N ASP A 170 -27.65 4.90 -10.73
CA ASP A 170 -27.90 6.35 -10.62
C ASP A 170 -26.79 7.16 -11.29
N PRO A 171 -26.86 7.36 -12.63
CA PRO A 171 -25.88 8.17 -13.37
C PRO A 171 -25.80 9.63 -12.91
N GLY A 172 -26.88 10.13 -12.27
CA GLY A 172 -26.94 11.51 -11.76
C GLY A 172 -26.11 11.73 -10.49
N ALA A 173 -25.83 10.70 -9.72
CA ALA A 173 -25.11 10.80 -8.46
C ALA A 173 -23.74 11.47 -8.56
N ILE A 174 -22.97 11.18 -9.61
CA ILE A 174 -21.65 11.81 -9.85
C ILE A 174 -21.77 13.29 -10.16
N THR A 175 -22.74 13.71 -10.98
CA THR A 175 -22.89 15.10 -11.38
C THR A 175 -23.23 16.04 -10.23
N GLN A 176 -23.70 15.50 -9.11
CA GLN A 176 -23.99 16.26 -7.89
C GLN A 176 -22.76 16.42 -7.00
N THR A 177 -21.93 15.40 -6.86
CA THR A 177 -20.83 15.36 -5.91
C THR A 177 -19.45 15.41 -6.56
N TYR A 178 -19.33 14.94 -7.79
CA TYR A 178 -18.07 14.73 -8.52
C TYR A 178 -17.07 13.84 -7.76
N LEU A 179 -17.59 12.92 -6.94
CA LEU A 179 -16.81 11.96 -6.15
C LEU A 179 -16.68 10.64 -6.90
N TYR A 180 -15.45 10.17 -7.02
CA TYR A 180 -15.06 8.93 -7.68
C TYR A 180 -14.38 8.00 -6.67
N ALA A 181 -14.80 6.75 -6.60
CA ALA A 181 -14.05 5.72 -5.90
C ALA A 181 -12.97 5.17 -6.81
N VAL A 182 -11.71 5.21 -6.38
CA VAL A 182 -10.56 4.71 -7.15
C VAL A 182 -9.81 3.69 -6.30
N THR A 183 -9.81 2.43 -6.72
CA THR A 183 -8.97 1.38 -6.12
C THR A 183 -7.61 1.39 -6.79
N VAL A 184 -6.57 1.45 -5.96
CA VAL A 184 -5.18 1.49 -6.39
C VAL A 184 -4.43 0.33 -5.79
N SER A 185 -3.70 -0.43 -6.62
CA SER A 185 -2.82 -1.52 -6.21
C SER A 185 -1.35 -1.20 -6.52
N GLY A 186 -0.46 -1.77 -5.73
CA GLY A 186 0.96 -1.54 -5.89
C GLY A 186 1.80 -2.21 -4.82
N LYS A 187 2.98 -1.66 -4.57
CA LYS A 187 3.93 -2.14 -3.56
C LYS A 187 4.45 -0.99 -2.71
N GLN A 188 4.69 -1.26 -1.44
CA GLN A 188 5.42 -0.39 -0.54
C GLN A 188 6.74 -1.06 -0.17
N SER A 189 7.86 -0.42 -0.48
CA SER A 189 9.19 -0.86 -0.06
C SER A 189 9.58 -0.10 1.19
N ILE A 190 10.01 -0.81 2.25
CA ILE A 190 10.40 -0.24 3.54
C ILE A 190 11.85 -0.59 3.80
N ALA A 191 12.68 0.40 4.14
CA ALA A 191 14.09 0.23 4.45
C ALA A 191 14.46 1.03 5.70
N TRP A 192 15.53 0.59 6.42
CA TRP A 192 16.04 1.23 7.62
C TRP A 192 17.55 1.01 7.76
N LYS A 193 18.21 1.58 8.79
CA LYS A 193 19.67 1.51 8.96
C LYS A 193 20.20 0.07 9.00
N GLY A 194 19.52 -0.84 9.69
CA GLY A 194 19.92 -2.25 9.81
C GLY A 194 19.61 -3.09 8.58
N SER A 195 18.77 -2.60 7.66
CA SER A 195 18.41 -3.27 6.40
C SER A 195 18.19 -2.23 5.29
N PRO A 196 19.28 -1.76 4.67
CA PRO A 196 19.19 -0.72 3.61
C PRO A 196 18.43 -1.18 2.36
N ALA A 197 18.52 -2.47 2.04
CA ALA A 197 17.76 -3.08 0.95
C ALA A 197 16.27 -3.20 1.29
N GLY A 198 15.96 -3.33 2.58
CA GLY A 198 14.60 -3.41 3.08
C GLY A 198 13.81 -4.61 2.63
N GLY A 199 12.49 -4.46 2.66
CA GLY A 199 11.51 -5.41 2.14
C GLY A 199 10.41 -4.69 1.39
N ALA A 200 9.62 -5.44 0.62
CA ALA A 200 8.47 -4.90 -0.09
C ALA A 200 7.22 -5.72 0.23
N GLU A 201 6.10 -5.02 0.39
CA GLU A 201 4.79 -5.63 0.60
C GLU A 201 3.78 -5.11 -0.43
N SER A 202 2.81 -5.94 -0.79
CA SER A 202 1.69 -5.53 -1.64
C SER A 202 0.75 -4.60 -0.87
N ARG A 203 0.27 -3.56 -1.56
CA ARG A 203 -0.68 -2.59 -1.02
C ARG A 203 -1.86 -2.43 -1.94
N VAL A 204 -3.03 -2.35 -1.36
CA VAL A 204 -4.28 -1.97 -2.04
C VAL A 204 -4.97 -0.92 -1.18
N THR A 205 -5.47 0.13 -1.82
CA THR A 205 -6.21 1.21 -1.12
C THR A 205 -7.29 1.74 -2.05
N THR A 206 -8.49 1.92 -1.53
CA THR A 206 -9.57 2.61 -2.26
C THR A 206 -9.67 4.04 -1.75
N LEU A 207 -9.66 5.00 -2.66
CA LEU A 207 -9.67 6.43 -2.38
C LEU A 207 -10.97 7.05 -2.88
N ALA A 208 -11.52 8.00 -2.13
CA ALA A 208 -12.54 8.92 -2.61
C ALA A 208 -11.85 10.15 -3.20
N VAL A 209 -11.95 10.32 -4.51
CA VAL A 209 -11.33 11.42 -5.27
C VAL A 209 -12.42 12.34 -5.78
N GLN A 210 -12.33 13.64 -5.51
CA GLN A 210 -13.25 14.64 -6.04
C GLN A 210 -12.61 15.33 -7.25
N CYS A 211 -13.28 15.28 -8.41
CA CYS A 211 -12.81 15.90 -9.64
C CYS A 211 -13.92 16.76 -10.25
N ARG A 212 -13.93 18.04 -9.93
CA ARG A 212 -14.88 18.99 -10.52
C ARG A 212 -14.40 19.46 -11.91
N PRO A 213 -15.31 19.79 -12.84
CA PRO A 213 -14.94 20.21 -14.20
C PRO A 213 -14.04 21.46 -14.22
N SER A 214 -14.21 22.38 -13.24
CA SER A 214 -13.53 23.69 -13.21
C SER A 214 -12.25 23.70 -12.39
N SER A 215 -11.89 22.59 -11.71
CA SER A 215 -10.72 22.57 -10.81
C SER A 215 -10.02 21.20 -10.85
N PRO A 216 -8.70 21.16 -10.62
CA PRO A 216 -7.98 19.89 -10.48
C PRO A 216 -8.61 18.99 -9.43
N CYS A 217 -8.42 17.68 -9.60
CA CYS A 217 -8.86 16.69 -8.63
C CYS A 217 -8.25 16.93 -7.24
N THR A 218 -8.97 16.50 -6.21
CA THR A 218 -8.58 16.56 -4.80
C THR A 218 -8.97 15.26 -4.08
N LEU A 219 -8.35 14.95 -2.96
CA LEU A 219 -8.67 13.78 -2.15
C LEU A 219 -9.81 14.10 -1.18
N ALA A 220 -10.88 13.33 -1.20
CA ALA A 220 -11.93 13.43 -0.18
C ALA A 220 -11.59 12.58 1.05
N GLY A 221 -11.02 11.40 0.86
CA GLY A 221 -10.62 10.51 1.95
C GLY A 221 -10.19 9.14 1.45
N VAL A 222 -9.93 8.26 2.42
CA VAL A 222 -9.63 6.84 2.18
C VAL A 222 -10.85 6.04 2.57
N LEU A 223 -11.37 5.26 1.63
CA LEU A 223 -12.52 4.40 1.85
C LEU A 223 -12.09 3.12 2.59
N PRO A 224 -12.96 2.54 3.44
CA PRO A 224 -12.68 1.23 4.03
C PRO A 224 -12.48 0.20 2.91
N ALA A 225 -11.61 -0.78 3.19
CA ALA A 225 -11.41 -1.89 2.26
C ALA A 225 -12.77 -2.57 2.04
N VAL A 226 -13.29 -2.48 0.82
CA VAL A 226 -14.45 -3.27 0.42
C VAL A 226 -13.88 -4.65 0.15
N ALA A 227 -14.27 -5.65 0.95
CA ALA A 227 -13.94 -7.03 0.64
C ALA A 227 -14.47 -7.36 -0.76
N PRO A 228 -13.69 -8.05 -1.60
CA PRO A 228 -14.13 -8.46 -2.91
C PRO A 228 -15.36 -9.39 -2.84
#